data_c7f35c19c4ffc65fd834b647171afb8f
#
_entry.id   c7f35c19c4ffc65fd834b647171afb8f
#
_cell.length_a   1.000
_cell.length_b   1.000
_cell.length_c   1.000
_cell.angle_alpha   90.00
_cell.angle_beta   90.00
_cell.angle_gamma   90.00
#
_symmetry.space_group_name_H-M   'P 1'
#
loop_
_entity.id
_entity.type
_entity.pdbx_description
1 polymer ?
#
loop_
_entity_poly.entity_id
_entity_poly.type
_entity_poly.pdbx_seq_one_letter_code
_entity_poly.pdbx_strand_id
1 'polypeptide(L)'
;MQYTQNNAPIYEALMKYNEARVVPFDVPGHKHGKGNPLLTEFLGQTCMSVDVNSMKPLDNLCHPVSVIRDAERLAAEAFGAGHCFFMVNGTTSSVQSMILSVCKEGDKIIIPRNVHRSAINAMIVSGVVPVYVNPGVNHKLGIPLGMSVKDVEQAIIDNPDAKAVFVNNPTYYGICSNLRKITEIAHAHGMKVLVDEAHGTHLYFGENMPVNAMTAGADMAAVSMHKTGGSLTQSSFLLVGKNAGISEGHVRAIINLTQTTSGSYLLLSSLDIARKYYATQGRELCAQVVKSAEYARTEINKIGGYYAYSDELVNGDDIFAFDKTKLSIYTRDIGLAGIEVYDILRDSYDIQMELGDIGNVLAIMSPGDRWKDIERLVSALSEIKRRFGKESAGHV
;
A
#
# COMPACT_ATOMS: atom_id res chain seq x y z
N MET A 1 23.86 22.06 -1.51
CA MET A 1 22.50 22.53 -1.22
C MET A 1 21.81 21.51 -0.37
N GLN A 2 21.05 21.94 0.64
CA GLN A 2 20.25 21.02 1.44
C GLN A 2 18.91 20.82 0.72
N TYR A 3 18.59 19.59 0.34
CA TYR A 3 17.31 19.25 -0.26
C TYR A 3 16.15 19.38 0.76
N THR A 4 15.00 19.83 0.28
CA THR A 4 13.75 19.99 1.03
C THR A 4 12.65 19.14 0.40
N GLN A 5 11.44 19.09 0.98
CA GLN A 5 10.30 18.37 0.42
C GLN A 5 9.87 18.89 -0.97
N ASN A 6 10.29 20.06 -1.37
CA ASN A 6 10.05 20.62 -2.71
C ASN A 6 11.01 20.07 -3.79
N ASN A 7 12.01 19.29 -3.41
CA ASN A 7 12.96 18.68 -4.33
C ASN A 7 12.61 17.21 -4.60
N ALA A 8 13.10 16.69 -5.73
CA ALA A 8 13.08 15.29 -6.08
C ALA A 8 14.48 14.89 -6.57
N PRO A 9 15.41 14.55 -5.65
CA PRO A 9 16.84 14.40 -5.97
C PRO A 9 17.14 13.40 -7.10
N ILE A 10 16.44 12.27 -7.15
CA ILE A 10 16.63 11.26 -8.21
C ILE A 10 16.13 11.78 -9.54
N TYR A 11 14.95 12.38 -9.57
CA TYR A 11 14.38 12.99 -10.79
C TYR A 11 15.28 14.11 -11.31
N GLU A 12 15.72 15.02 -10.44
CA GLU A 12 16.58 16.15 -10.81
C GLU A 12 17.94 15.67 -11.38
N ALA A 13 18.51 14.60 -10.79
CA ALA A 13 19.74 14.01 -11.29
C ALA A 13 19.56 13.31 -12.64
N LEU A 14 18.45 12.62 -12.86
CA LEU A 14 18.11 11.99 -14.14
C LEU A 14 17.95 13.04 -15.25
N MET A 15 17.24 14.15 -14.98
CA MET A 15 17.07 15.23 -15.94
C MET A 15 18.41 15.85 -16.33
N LYS A 16 19.26 16.13 -15.34
CA LYS A 16 20.61 16.65 -15.59
C LYS A 16 21.48 15.68 -16.40
N TYR A 17 21.39 14.36 -16.11
CA TYR A 17 22.11 13.35 -16.88
C TYR A 17 21.62 13.30 -18.34
N ASN A 18 20.32 13.38 -18.56
CA ASN A 18 19.73 13.38 -19.90
C ASN A 18 20.15 14.62 -20.72
N GLU A 19 20.17 15.80 -20.08
CA GLU A 19 20.64 17.05 -20.70
C GLU A 19 22.11 17.01 -21.14
N ALA A 20 22.94 16.26 -20.42
CA ALA A 20 24.36 16.10 -20.73
C ALA A 20 24.62 15.26 -22.00
N ARG A 21 23.61 14.59 -22.57
CA ARG A 21 23.66 13.81 -23.80
C ARG A 21 24.82 12.79 -23.83
N VAL A 22 25.04 12.12 -22.71
CA VAL A 22 26.10 11.13 -22.56
C VAL A 22 25.93 10.01 -23.59
N VAL A 23 27.02 9.58 -24.22
CA VAL A 23 27.01 8.43 -25.14
C VAL A 23 27.09 7.15 -24.34
N PRO A 24 26.05 6.27 -24.34
CA PRO A 24 25.98 5.10 -23.49
C PRO A 24 26.73 3.90 -24.12
N PHE A 25 27.75 3.42 -23.42
CA PHE A 25 28.36 2.11 -23.66
C PHE A 25 28.04 1.09 -22.56
N ASP A 26 27.28 1.53 -21.57
CA ASP A 26 26.77 0.77 -20.44
C ASP A 26 25.41 0.08 -20.74
N VAL A 27 24.85 -0.61 -19.78
CA VAL A 27 23.47 -1.13 -19.80
C VAL A 27 22.47 -0.03 -19.41
N PRO A 28 21.21 -0.09 -19.85
CA PRO A 28 20.53 -1.13 -20.62
C PRO A 28 20.90 -1.17 -22.11
N GLY A 29 20.72 -2.37 -22.73
CA GLY A 29 21.07 -2.61 -24.13
C GLY A 29 20.31 -1.79 -25.17
N HIS A 30 19.16 -1.20 -24.83
CA HIS A 30 18.41 -0.30 -25.72
C HIS A 30 19.08 1.07 -25.95
N LYS A 31 20.14 1.41 -25.19
CA LYS A 31 20.97 2.61 -25.42
C LYS A 31 20.16 3.88 -25.63
N HIS A 32 19.35 4.26 -24.63
CA HIS A 32 18.41 5.38 -24.69
C HIS A 32 17.43 5.27 -25.86
N GLY A 33 16.98 4.05 -26.16
CA GLY A 33 15.97 3.74 -27.18
C GLY A 33 16.53 3.41 -28.57
N LYS A 34 17.80 3.72 -28.89
CA LYS A 34 18.38 3.51 -30.21
C LYS A 34 18.45 2.02 -30.59
N GLY A 35 18.64 1.13 -29.61
CA GLY A 35 18.77 -0.32 -29.81
C GLY A 35 17.43 -1.06 -29.93
N ASN A 36 16.30 -0.39 -29.68
CA ASN A 36 14.96 -0.98 -29.83
C ASN A 36 13.94 0.08 -30.26
N PRO A 37 13.82 0.38 -31.55
CA PRO A 37 12.91 1.39 -32.07
C PRO A 37 11.43 1.13 -31.73
N LEU A 38 10.97 -0.14 -31.74
CA LEU A 38 9.60 -0.49 -31.40
C LEU A 38 9.27 -0.17 -29.94
N LEU A 39 10.20 -0.43 -29.03
CA LEU A 39 10.01 -0.08 -27.62
C LEU A 39 10.00 1.44 -27.43
N THR A 40 10.81 2.17 -28.21
CA THR A 40 10.84 3.64 -28.18
C THR A 40 9.54 4.25 -28.72
N GLU A 41 8.98 3.68 -29.77
CA GLU A 41 7.67 4.08 -30.28
C GLU A 41 6.56 3.87 -29.24
N PHE A 42 6.58 2.72 -28.55
CA PHE A 42 5.59 2.36 -27.54
C PHE A 42 5.67 3.23 -26.28
N LEU A 43 6.87 3.41 -25.70
CA LEU A 43 7.07 4.10 -24.42
C LEU A 43 7.37 5.59 -24.55
N GLY A 44 7.78 6.02 -25.72
CA GLY A 44 8.25 7.38 -25.99
C GLY A 44 9.71 7.63 -25.61
N GLN A 45 10.35 8.55 -26.36
CA GLN A 45 11.78 8.85 -26.21
C GLN A 45 12.16 9.33 -24.80
N THR A 46 11.29 10.10 -24.15
CA THR A 46 11.54 10.59 -22.77
C THR A 46 11.71 9.45 -21.79
N CYS A 47 10.80 8.47 -21.84
CA CYS A 47 10.88 7.28 -20.98
C CYS A 47 12.18 6.50 -21.23
N MET A 48 12.52 6.25 -22.50
CA MET A 48 13.73 5.51 -22.89
C MET A 48 15.01 6.23 -22.51
N SER A 49 15.01 7.56 -22.46
CA SER A 49 16.20 8.38 -22.13
C SER A 49 16.55 8.38 -20.65
N VAL A 50 15.57 8.05 -19.78
CA VAL A 50 15.74 8.02 -18.31
C VAL A 50 15.73 6.58 -17.73
N ASP A 51 15.52 5.57 -18.58
CA ASP A 51 15.74 4.17 -18.21
C ASP A 51 17.22 3.85 -18.33
N VAL A 52 17.90 3.92 -17.19
CA VAL A 52 19.36 3.81 -17.05
C VAL A 52 19.69 2.89 -15.86
N ASN A 53 20.96 2.56 -15.69
CA ASN A 53 21.42 1.76 -14.55
C ASN A 53 22.23 2.61 -13.55
N SER A 54 22.67 2.00 -12.47
CA SER A 54 23.49 2.61 -11.43
C SER A 54 24.79 3.17 -11.99
N MET A 55 25.08 4.42 -11.69
CA MET A 55 26.32 5.09 -12.06
C MET A 55 26.62 6.25 -11.08
N LYS A 56 27.85 6.71 -11.04
CA LYS A 56 28.28 7.72 -10.07
C LYS A 56 27.34 8.94 -9.95
N PRO A 57 26.83 9.56 -11.03
CA PRO A 57 25.90 10.71 -10.93
C PRO A 57 24.51 10.36 -10.39
N LEU A 58 24.11 9.08 -10.47
CA LEU A 58 22.76 8.61 -10.16
C LEU A 58 22.70 7.73 -8.91
N ASP A 59 23.85 7.48 -8.26
CA ASP A 59 23.94 6.65 -7.07
C ASP A 59 23.84 5.13 -7.34
N ASN A 60 23.74 4.33 -6.27
CA ASN A 60 23.54 2.89 -6.32
C ASN A 60 22.54 2.45 -5.25
N LEU A 61 21.46 1.80 -5.67
CA LEU A 61 20.38 1.38 -4.78
C LEU A 61 20.85 0.41 -3.68
N CYS A 62 21.83 -0.45 -3.97
CA CYS A 62 22.35 -1.41 -2.99
C CYS A 62 23.23 -0.74 -1.90
N HIS A 63 23.80 0.41 -2.20
CA HIS A 63 24.64 1.18 -1.29
C HIS A 63 24.50 2.70 -1.56
N PRO A 64 23.36 3.30 -1.21
CA PRO A 64 23.11 4.71 -1.46
C PRO A 64 24.06 5.63 -0.69
N VAL A 65 24.64 6.61 -1.38
CA VAL A 65 25.56 7.59 -0.79
C VAL A 65 25.30 9.03 -1.24
N SER A 66 24.42 9.22 -2.23
CA SER A 66 24.11 10.53 -2.82
C SER A 66 22.62 10.71 -3.06
N VAL A 67 22.16 10.82 -4.31
CA VAL A 67 20.77 11.22 -4.64
C VAL A 67 19.70 10.22 -4.18
N ILE A 68 19.99 8.91 -4.18
CA ILE A 68 19.04 7.91 -3.64
C ILE A 68 18.98 8.07 -2.12
N ARG A 69 20.13 8.20 -1.44
CA ARG A 69 20.17 8.44 0.01
C ARG A 69 19.43 9.72 0.40
N ASP A 70 19.59 10.80 -0.38
CA ASP A 70 18.88 12.06 -0.14
C ASP A 70 17.36 11.90 -0.33
N ALA A 71 16.92 11.17 -1.35
CA ALA A 71 15.51 10.86 -1.58
C ALA A 71 14.93 9.98 -0.46
N GLU A 72 15.67 8.96 -0.01
CA GLU A 72 15.28 8.10 1.12
C GLU A 72 15.14 8.92 2.42
N ARG A 73 16.06 9.86 2.68
CA ARG A 73 15.98 10.78 3.83
C ARG A 73 14.74 11.66 3.77
N LEU A 74 14.45 12.25 2.61
CA LEU A 74 13.24 13.08 2.42
C LEU A 74 11.96 12.25 2.58
N ALA A 75 11.95 11.00 2.11
CA ALA A 75 10.82 10.10 2.32
C ALA A 75 10.65 9.73 3.79
N ALA A 76 11.73 9.42 4.51
CA ALA A 76 11.67 9.17 5.95
C ALA A 76 11.09 10.38 6.71
N GLU A 77 11.50 11.59 6.36
CA GLU A 77 10.97 12.84 6.94
C GLU A 77 9.47 12.99 6.64
N ALA A 78 9.05 12.83 5.37
CA ALA A 78 7.66 12.99 4.95
C ALA A 78 6.73 11.98 5.62
N PHE A 79 7.19 10.75 5.86
CA PHE A 79 6.43 9.68 6.51
C PHE A 79 6.62 9.62 8.03
N GLY A 80 7.39 10.55 8.63
CA GLY A 80 7.64 10.56 10.07
C GLY A 80 8.47 9.38 10.59
N ALA A 81 9.14 8.65 9.68
CA ALA A 81 10.00 7.51 9.98
C ALA A 81 11.40 7.92 10.45
N GLY A 82 12.16 6.98 11.00
CA GLY A 82 13.60 7.11 11.24
C GLY A 82 14.40 6.88 9.97
N HIS A 83 14.04 5.83 9.21
CA HIS A 83 14.63 5.51 7.90
C HIS A 83 13.53 5.10 6.92
N CYS A 84 13.78 5.35 5.64
CA CYS A 84 12.97 4.87 4.52
C CYS A 84 13.89 4.24 3.48
N PHE A 85 13.49 3.10 2.94
CA PHE A 85 14.20 2.42 1.87
C PHE A 85 13.32 2.37 0.62
N PHE A 86 13.88 2.74 -0.52
CA PHE A 86 13.18 2.63 -1.80
C PHE A 86 13.22 1.19 -2.30
N MET A 87 12.03 0.65 -2.58
CA MET A 87 11.84 -0.74 -2.97
C MET A 87 11.28 -0.81 -4.39
N VAL A 88 11.98 -1.52 -5.26
CA VAL A 88 11.62 -1.70 -6.67
C VAL A 88 11.17 -3.12 -7.01
N ASN A 89 11.07 -3.98 -6.00
CA ASN A 89 10.54 -5.34 -6.12
C ASN A 89 9.16 -5.50 -5.46
N GLY A 90 8.41 -4.39 -5.37
CA GLY A 90 7.08 -4.33 -4.77
C GLY A 90 7.09 -4.38 -3.25
N THR A 91 5.93 -4.16 -2.67
CA THR A 91 5.71 -4.31 -1.23
C THR A 91 5.90 -5.76 -0.78
N THR A 92 5.83 -6.71 -1.70
CA THR A 92 6.24 -8.10 -1.44
C THR A 92 7.64 -8.18 -0.86
N SER A 93 8.61 -7.53 -1.52
CA SER A 93 10.00 -7.45 -1.04
C SER A 93 10.11 -6.66 0.27
N SER A 94 9.33 -5.57 0.43
CA SER A 94 9.28 -4.81 1.67
C SER A 94 8.81 -5.67 2.86
N VAL A 95 7.72 -6.41 2.70
CA VAL A 95 7.17 -7.31 3.74
C VAL A 95 8.16 -8.44 4.07
N GLN A 96 8.77 -9.03 3.05
CA GLN A 96 9.78 -10.07 3.26
C GLN A 96 10.99 -9.53 4.02
N SER A 97 11.53 -8.39 3.60
CA SER A 97 12.66 -7.75 4.27
C SER A 97 12.33 -7.34 5.71
N MET A 98 11.11 -6.88 5.96
CA MET A 98 10.63 -6.51 7.29
C MET A 98 10.64 -7.70 8.25
N ILE A 99 10.10 -8.85 7.86
CA ILE A 99 10.07 -10.08 8.67
C ILE A 99 11.50 -10.61 8.87
N LEU A 100 12.29 -10.70 7.79
CA LEU A 100 13.69 -11.16 7.85
C LEU A 100 14.62 -10.24 8.67
N SER A 101 14.28 -8.97 8.82
CA SER A 101 15.06 -8.04 9.64
C SER A 101 14.86 -8.24 11.15
N VAL A 102 13.76 -8.91 11.55
CA VAL A 102 13.37 -9.05 12.96
C VAL A 102 13.40 -10.49 13.43
N CYS A 103 13.04 -11.43 12.55
CA CYS A 103 12.87 -12.84 12.87
C CYS A 103 13.88 -13.71 12.10
N LYS A 104 14.29 -14.80 12.71
CA LYS A 104 15.13 -15.86 12.13
C LYS A 104 14.45 -17.21 12.26
N GLU A 105 15.05 -18.25 11.69
CA GLU A 105 14.54 -19.63 11.75
C GLU A 105 14.22 -20.06 13.21
N GLY A 106 13.01 -20.59 13.38
CA GLY A 106 12.46 -21.04 14.66
C GLY A 106 11.87 -19.93 15.54
N ASP A 107 12.07 -18.65 15.23
CA ASP A 107 11.41 -17.56 15.96
C ASP A 107 9.89 -17.58 15.69
N LYS A 108 9.09 -17.22 16.69
CA LYS A 108 7.66 -17.06 16.56
C LYS A 108 7.27 -15.64 16.18
N ILE A 109 6.25 -15.50 15.31
CA ILE A 109 5.61 -14.25 14.94
C ILE A 109 4.10 -14.34 15.14
N ILE A 110 3.52 -13.40 15.89
CA ILE A 110 2.06 -13.30 16.04
C ILE A 110 1.52 -12.58 14.81
N ILE A 111 0.57 -13.19 14.08
CA ILE A 111 0.17 -12.76 12.76
C ILE A 111 -1.31 -13.08 12.48
N PRO A 112 -2.09 -12.19 11.83
CA PRO A 112 -3.47 -12.49 11.48
C PRO A 112 -3.56 -13.48 10.31
N ARG A 113 -4.65 -14.27 10.25
CA ARG A 113 -4.82 -15.25 9.16
C ARG A 113 -5.12 -14.64 7.79
N ASN A 114 -5.59 -13.41 7.72
CA ASN A 114 -5.91 -12.70 6.49
C ASN A 114 -4.75 -11.87 5.92
N VAL A 115 -3.51 -12.30 6.17
CA VAL A 115 -2.32 -11.64 5.62
C VAL A 115 -2.17 -11.86 4.13
N HIS A 116 -1.47 -10.94 3.49
CA HIS A 116 -1.06 -11.09 2.10
C HIS A 116 -0.05 -12.24 1.93
N ARG A 117 -0.06 -12.89 0.77
CA ARG A 117 0.85 -13.99 0.40
C ARG A 117 2.33 -13.68 0.66
N SER A 118 2.75 -12.42 0.56
CA SER A 118 4.14 -12.01 0.82
C SER A 118 4.61 -12.34 2.24
N ALA A 119 3.74 -12.21 3.25
CA ALA A 119 4.06 -12.57 4.63
C ALA A 119 4.19 -14.09 4.79
N ILE A 120 3.30 -14.85 4.16
CA ILE A 120 3.37 -16.32 4.15
C ILE A 120 4.68 -16.78 3.48
N ASN A 121 5.01 -16.22 2.33
CA ASN A 121 6.25 -16.54 1.63
C ASN A 121 7.49 -16.17 2.45
N ALA A 122 7.45 -15.04 3.17
CA ALA A 122 8.55 -14.65 4.07
C ALA A 122 8.76 -15.69 5.18
N MET A 123 7.69 -16.18 5.81
CA MET A 123 7.77 -17.21 6.85
C MET A 123 8.32 -18.53 6.31
N ILE A 124 7.91 -18.93 5.09
CA ILE A 124 8.42 -20.13 4.43
C ILE A 124 9.94 -20.03 4.19
N VAL A 125 10.39 -18.89 3.66
CA VAL A 125 11.82 -18.68 3.32
C VAL A 125 12.67 -18.54 4.57
N SER A 126 12.15 -17.94 5.63
CA SER A 126 12.90 -17.68 6.87
C SER A 126 12.83 -18.82 7.91
N GLY A 127 11.89 -19.75 7.76
CA GLY A 127 11.62 -20.78 8.79
C GLY A 127 10.97 -20.22 10.07
N VAL A 128 10.36 -19.03 10.00
CA VAL A 128 9.65 -18.38 11.10
C VAL A 128 8.32 -19.12 11.36
N VAL A 129 7.98 -19.32 12.63
CA VAL A 129 6.79 -20.05 13.07
C VAL A 129 5.64 -19.09 13.34
N PRO A 130 4.51 -19.16 12.60
CA PRO A 130 3.37 -18.31 12.85
C PRO A 130 2.57 -18.72 14.08
N VAL A 131 2.18 -17.74 14.89
CA VAL A 131 1.14 -17.81 15.89
C VAL A 131 -0.06 -17.03 15.35
N TYR A 132 -1.06 -17.74 14.88
CA TYR A 132 -2.18 -17.10 14.20
C TYR A 132 -3.19 -16.49 15.18
N VAL A 133 -3.52 -15.21 14.95
CA VAL A 133 -4.70 -14.54 15.52
C VAL A 133 -5.79 -14.53 14.44
N ASN A 134 -6.97 -15.05 14.77
CA ASN A 134 -8.09 -14.99 13.83
C ASN A 134 -8.71 -13.59 13.87
N PRO A 135 -8.78 -12.87 12.74
CA PRO A 135 -9.54 -11.65 12.68
C PRO A 135 -11.04 -11.95 12.83
N GLY A 136 -11.80 -11.00 13.33
CA GLY A 136 -13.25 -11.08 13.29
C GLY A 136 -13.76 -11.21 11.84
N VAL A 137 -15.01 -11.61 11.68
CA VAL A 137 -15.68 -11.70 10.38
C VAL A 137 -17.04 -11.01 10.48
N ASN A 138 -17.30 -10.07 9.58
CA ASN A 138 -18.66 -9.58 9.40
C ASN A 138 -19.42 -10.55 8.52
N HIS A 139 -20.28 -11.39 9.14
CA HIS A 139 -20.99 -12.45 8.43
C HIS A 139 -21.99 -11.93 7.39
N LYS A 140 -22.57 -10.76 7.58
CA LYS A 140 -23.49 -10.16 6.60
C LYS A 140 -22.73 -9.75 5.34
N LEU A 141 -21.61 -9.05 5.50
CA LEU A 141 -20.80 -8.55 4.40
C LEU A 141 -19.84 -9.61 3.84
N GLY A 142 -19.56 -10.68 4.59
CA GLY A 142 -18.63 -11.73 4.21
C GLY A 142 -17.16 -11.27 4.19
N ILE A 143 -16.80 -10.24 4.97
CA ILE A 143 -15.45 -9.66 4.99
C ILE A 143 -14.71 -9.95 6.29
N PRO A 144 -13.39 -10.21 6.22
CA PRO A 144 -12.53 -10.27 7.41
C PRO A 144 -12.36 -8.88 8.01
N LEU A 145 -12.29 -8.82 9.32
CA LEU A 145 -12.11 -7.59 10.09
C LEU A 145 -10.64 -7.38 10.49
N GLY A 146 -10.39 -6.44 11.38
CA GLY A 146 -9.08 -6.20 12.00
C GLY A 146 -8.78 -7.19 13.13
N MET A 147 -7.61 -7.06 13.73
CA MET A 147 -7.24 -7.78 14.93
C MET A 147 -7.80 -7.06 16.16
N SER A 148 -8.53 -7.78 17.04
CA SER A 148 -8.93 -7.21 18.32
C SER A 148 -7.73 -7.10 19.26
N VAL A 149 -7.71 -6.05 20.08
CA VAL A 149 -6.65 -5.85 21.08
C VAL A 149 -6.60 -7.03 22.05
N LYS A 150 -7.75 -7.52 22.47
CA LYS A 150 -7.88 -8.64 23.41
C LYS A 150 -7.24 -9.92 22.87
N ASP A 151 -7.49 -10.26 21.60
CA ASP A 151 -6.97 -11.49 21.01
C ASP A 151 -5.45 -11.40 20.77
N VAL A 152 -4.95 -10.21 20.42
CA VAL A 152 -3.51 -9.95 20.32
C VAL A 152 -2.84 -10.05 21.69
N GLU A 153 -3.41 -9.46 22.72
CA GLU A 153 -2.88 -9.53 24.09
C GLU A 153 -2.84 -10.99 24.61
N GLN A 154 -3.90 -11.77 24.36
CA GLN A 154 -3.93 -13.18 24.73
C GLN A 154 -2.86 -13.97 23.97
N ALA A 155 -2.69 -13.74 22.67
CA ALA A 155 -1.66 -14.41 21.88
C ALA A 155 -0.23 -14.08 22.37
N ILE A 156 0.01 -12.83 22.83
CA ILE A 156 1.27 -12.40 23.44
C ILE A 156 1.51 -13.13 24.77
N ILE A 157 0.50 -13.20 25.63
CA ILE A 157 0.59 -13.89 26.93
C ILE A 157 0.90 -15.38 26.73
N ASP A 158 0.23 -16.04 25.78
CA ASP A 158 0.40 -17.45 25.49
C ASP A 158 1.73 -17.78 24.77
N ASN A 159 2.38 -16.76 24.16
CA ASN A 159 3.63 -16.91 23.42
C ASN A 159 4.64 -15.80 23.79
N PRO A 160 5.12 -15.77 25.04
CA PRO A 160 6.02 -14.71 25.51
C PRO A 160 7.40 -14.73 24.84
N ASP A 161 7.74 -15.79 24.11
CA ASP A 161 8.95 -15.96 23.32
C ASP A 161 8.84 -15.45 21.88
N ALA A 162 7.66 -14.98 21.45
CA ALA A 162 7.47 -14.39 20.12
C ALA A 162 8.32 -13.13 19.95
N LYS A 163 8.82 -12.91 18.73
CA LYS A 163 9.71 -11.77 18.42
C LYS A 163 8.96 -10.55 17.92
N ALA A 164 7.85 -10.79 17.25
CA ALA A 164 7.09 -9.69 16.66
C ALA A 164 5.58 -9.97 16.62
N VAL A 165 4.83 -8.88 16.56
CA VAL A 165 3.41 -8.84 16.18
C VAL A 165 3.34 -8.22 14.79
N PHE A 166 2.73 -8.93 13.85
CA PHE A 166 2.49 -8.46 12.49
C PHE A 166 1.02 -8.02 12.36
N VAL A 167 0.78 -6.83 11.83
CA VAL A 167 -0.56 -6.27 11.65
C VAL A 167 -0.77 -5.89 10.20
N ASN A 168 -1.91 -6.27 9.62
CA ASN A 168 -2.35 -5.79 8.32
C ASN A 168 -3.29 -4.59 8.54
N ASN A 169 -2.84 -3.36 8.20
CA ASN A 169 -3.57 -2.14 8.53
C ASN A 169 -3.31 -0.99 7.53
N PRO A 170 -4.33 -0.51 6.79
CA PRO A 170 -5.70 -1.02 6.75
C PRO A 170 -5.82 -2.37 6.03
N THR A 171 -6.91 -3.09 6.28
CA THR A 171 -7.27 -4.26 5.47
C THR A 171 -7.69 -3.82 4.06
N TYR A 172 -7.87 -4.79 3.17
CA TYR A 172 -8.30 -4.54 1.79
C TYR A 172 -9.62 -3.77 1.72
N TYR A 173 -10.54 -4.03 2.66
CA TYR A 173 -11.85 -3.41 2.75
C TYR A 173 -11.87 -2.08 3.53
N GLY A 174 -10.74 -1.60 3.99
CA GLY A 174 -10.60 -0.32 4.68
C GLY A 174 -10.71 -0.40 6.21
N ILE A 175 -10.75 -1.61 6.78
CA ILE A 175 -10.84 -1.79 8.23
C ILE A 175 -9.48 -1.59 8.89
N CYS A 176 -9.44 -0.82 9.95
CA CYS A 176 -8.25 -0.55 10.74
C CYS A 176 -8.40 -1.09 12.17
N SER A 177 -7.35 -1.77 12.65
CA SER A 177 -7.20 -2.21 14.03
C SER A 177 -6.79 -1.05 14.95
N ASN A 178 -6.92 -1.21 16.26
CA ASN A 178 -6.34 -0.28 17.24
C ASN A 178 -4.81 -0.43 17.30
N LEU A 179 -4.15 0.02 16.23
CA LEU A 179 -2.72 -0.17 16.01
C LEU A 179 -1.88 0.44 17.14
N ARG A 180 -2.30 1.58 17.69
CA ARG A 180 -1.61 2.24 18.81
C ARG A 180 -1.60 1.34 20.05
N LYS A 181 -2.76 0.78 20.41
CA LYS A 181 -2.86 -0.08 21.60
C LYS A 181 -2.14 -1.41 21.42
N ILE A 182 -2.23 -2.01 20.24
CA ILE A 182 -1.47 -3.22 19.88
C ILE A 182 0.03 -2.96 20.01
N THR A 183 0.52 -1.80 19.52
CA THR A 183 1.93 -1.43 19.62
C THR A 183 2.38 -1.26 21.08
N GLU A 184 1.59 -0.58 21.90
CA GLU A 184 1.88 -0.42 23.34
C GLU A 184 2.05 -1.78 24.04
N ILE A 185 1.10 -2.69 23.82
CA ILE A 185 1.12 -4.02 24.48
C ILE A 185 2.31 -4.84 23.97
N ALA A 186 2.54 -4.90 22.67
CA ALA A 186 3.67 -5.64 22.09
C ALA A 186 5.02 -5.13 22.64
N HIS A 187 5.22 -3.81 22.68
CA HIS A 187 6.43 -3.21 23.22
C HIS A 187 6.62 -3.46 24.72
N ALA A 188 5.53 -3.47 25.52
CA ALA A 188 5.57 -3.82 26.93
C ALA A 188 6.08 -5.25 27.18
N HIS A 189 5.95 -6.14 26.19
CA HIS A 189 6.44 -7.51 26.21
C HIS A 189 7.74 -7.72 25.41
N GLY A 190 8.39 -6.62 25.00
CA GLY A 190 9.68 -6.67 24.26
C GLY A 190 9.57 -7.15 22.82
N MET A 191 8.36 -7.24 22.25
CA MET A 191 8.12 -7.65 20.87
C MET A 191 8.14 -6.46 19.93
N LYS A 192 8.61 -6.67 18.68
CA LYS A 192 8.53 -5.68 17.60
C LYS A 192 7.14 -5.66 16.96
N VAL A 193 6.75 -4.51 16.41
CA VAL A 193 5.50 -4.36 15.65
C VAL A 193 5.82 -4.08 14.20
N LEU A 194 5.37 -4.99 13.32
CA LEU A 194 5.56 -4.95 11.88
C LEU A 194 4.19 -4.73 11.21
N VAL A 195 4.08 -3.71 10.36
CA VAL A 195 2.80 -3.36 9.76
C VAL A 195 2.85 -3.50 8.24
N ASP A 196 1.99 -4.37 7.70
CA ASP A 196 1.66 -4.32 6.28
C ASP A 196 0.65 -3.19 6.04
N GLU A 197 1.17 -2.07 5.61
CA GLU A 197 0.43 -0.84 5.33
C GLU A 197 0.39 -0.55 3.82
N ALA A 198 0.39 -1.64 3.03
CA ALA A 198 0.36 -1.55 1.56
C ALA A 198 -0.81 -0.72 1.03
N HIS A 199 -1.91 -0.65 1.74
CA HIS A 199 -3.09 0.15 1.40
C HIS A 199 -3.18 1.49 2.14
N GLY A 200 -2.13 1.91 2.85
CA GLY A 200 -2.16 3.02 3.81
C GLY A 200 -1.30 4.23 3.46
N THR A 201 -0.78 4.38 2.24
CA THR A 201 0.08 5.53 1.87
C THR A 201 -0.53 6.89 2.23
N HIS A 202 -1.80 7.09 1.95
CA HIS A 202 -2.53 8.34 2.18
C HIS A 202 -2.77 8.65 3.66
N LEU A 203 -2.70 7.65 4.55
CA LEU A 203 -2.87 7.84 6.00
C LEU A 203 -1.81 8.75 6.61
N TYR A 204 -0.67 8.91 5.94
CA TYR A 204 0.42 9.78 6.39
C TYR A 204 0.20 11.26 6.11
N PHE A 205 -0.72 11.60 5.20
CA PHE A 205 -0.83 12.95 4.67
C PHE A 205 -2.22 13.58 4.87
N GLY A 206 -3.27 12.77 4.99
CA GLY A 206 -4.63 13.25 5.17
C GLY A 206 -4.95 13.63 6.62
N GLU A 207 -5.78 14.65 6.80
CA GLU A 207 -6.37 14.97 8.11
C GLU A 207 -7.51 13.99 8.43
N ASN A 208 -7.68 13.69 9.71
CA ASN A 208 -8.75 12.80 10.21
C ASN A 208 -8.74 11.40 9.57
N MET A 209 -7.57 10.95 9.11
CA MET A 209 -7.36 9.58 8.65
C MET A 209 -7.16 8.62 9.84
N PRO A 210 -7.41 7.32 9.66
CA PRO A 210 -6.95 6.32 10.61
C PRO A 210 -5.45 6.46 10.91
N VAL A 211 -5.04 6.08 12.12
CA VAL A 211 -3.64 6.21 12.53
C VAL A 211 -2.73 5.33 11.66
N ASN A 212 -1.66 5.92 11.12
CA ASN A 212 -0.63 5.20 10.38
C ASN A 212 0.39 4.54 11.30
N ALA A 213 1.17 3.61 10.77
CA ALA A 213 2.13 2.81 11.51
C ALA A 213 3.19 3.64 12.26
N MET A 214 3.78 4.63 11.62
CA MET A 214 4.82 5.46 12.25
C MET A 214 4.27 6.31 13.39
N THR A 215 3.07 6.87 13.22
CA THR A 215 2.37 7.63 14.28
C THR A 215 1.89 6.74 15.42
N ALA A 216 1.58 5.47 15.14
CA ALA A 216 1.25 4.47 16.17
C ALA A 216 2.48 3.99 16.95
N GLY A 217 3.69 4.30 16.50
CA GLY A 217 4.95 3.87 17.12
C GLY A 217 5.43 2.49 16.67
N ALA A 218 4.89 1.93 15.59
CA ALA A 218 5.35 0.65 15.04
C ALA A 218 6.83 0.68 14.66
N ASP A 219 7.49 -0.48 14.72
CA ASP A 219 8.92 -0.59 14.45
C ASP A 219 9.23 -0.57 12.96
N MET A 220 8.39 -1.21 12.13
CA MET A 220 8.54 -1.18 10.67
C MET A 220 7.19 -1.16 9.97
N ALA A 221 7.15 -0.59 8.77
CA ALA A 221 5.97 -0.60 7.92
C ALA A 221 6.33 -0.77 6.44
N ALA A 222 5.54 -1.56 5.72
CA ALA A 222 5.66 -1.75 4.28
C ALA A 222 4.53 -1.00 3.57
N VAL A 223 4.87 -0.01 2.70
CA VAL A 223 3.92 0.92 2.09
C VAL A 223 3.98 0.84 0.57
N SER A 224 2.84 0.54 -0.08
CA SER A 224 2.75 0.54 -1.56
C SER A 224 2.45 1.93 -2.09
N MET A 225 3.47 2.68 -2.47
CA MET A 225 3.28 4.00 -3.10
C MET A 225 2.48 3.90 -4.40
N HIS A 226 2.59 2.80 -5.14
CA HIS A 226 1.89 2.61 -6.40
C HIS A 226 0.37 2.39 -6.27
N LYS A 227 -0.15 2.00 -5.10
CA LYS A 227 -1.60 1.75 -4.93
C LYS A 227 -2.40 3.04 -4.78
N THR A 228 -2.00 3.91 -3.87
CA THR A 228 -2.72 5.17 -3.58
C THR A 228 -1.84 6.41 -3.67
N GLY A 229 -0.51 6.26 -3.76
CA GLY A 229 0.45 7.36 -3.79
C GLY A 229 0.84 7.86 -5.19
N GLY A 230 0.37 7.20 -6.26
CA GLY A 230 0.56 7.68 -7.64
C GLY A 230 1.93 7.40 -8.26
N SER A 231 2.75 6.52 -7.68
CA SER A 231 3.98 6.04 -8.32
C SER A 231 3.72 4.88 -9.28
N LEU A 232 4.73 4.48 -10.05
CA LEU A 232 4.62 3.36 -10.99
C LEU A 232 4.44 2.04 -10.26
N THR A 233 3.69 1.12 -10.87
CA THR A 233 3.47 -0.25 -10.35
C THR A 233 4.77 -0.90 -9.92
N GLN A 234 4.76 -1.64 -8.81
CA GLN A 234 5.92 -2.31 -8.21
C GLN A 234 6.79 -1.41 -7.32
N SER A 235 6.63 -0.09 -7.35
CA SER A 235 7.36 0.81 -6.48
C SER A 235 6.74 0.90 -5.08
N SER A 236 7.57 0.83 -4.03
CA SER A 236 7.17 0.70 -2.63
C SER A 236 8.18 1.36 -1.70
N PHE A 237 7.79 1.58 -0.45
CA PHE A 237 8.70 1.96 0.63
C PHE A 237 8.73 0.89 1.73
N LEU A 238 9.90 0.71 2.34
CA LEU A 238 10.04 0.08 3.63
C LEU A 238 10.46 1.15 4.65
N LEU A 239 9.63 1.36 5.65
CA LEU A 239 9.83 2.35 6.70
C LEU A 239 10.34 1.68 7.96
N VAL A 240 11.25 2.35 8.67
CA VAL A 240 11.72 1.97 10.00
C VAL A 240 11.42 3.09 10.98
N GLY A 241 10.76 2.78 12.08
CA GLY A 241 10.39 3.75 13.12
C GLY A 241 11.59 4.38 13.80
N LYS A 242 11.44 5.63 14.26
CA LYS A 242 12.53 6.38 14.94
C LYS A 242 13.11 5.67 16.16
N ASN A 243 12.24 4.95 16.87
CA ASN A 243 12.60 4.27 18.14
C ASN A 243 12.66 2.74 17.98
N ALA A 244 12.70 2.23 16.76
CA ALA A 244 12.66 0.80 16.48
C ALA A 244 13.88 0.02 17.04
N GLY A 245 15.01 0.69 17.24
CA GLY A 245 16.24 0.02 17.67
C GLY A 245 16.80 -0.98 16.64
N ILE A 246 16.39 -0.85 15.37
CA ILE A 246 16.83 -1.68 14.25
C ILE A 246 17.78 -0.84 13.41
N SER A 247 19.02 -1.33 13.20
CA SER A 247 20.02 -0.54 12.47
C SER A 247 19.73 -0.47 10.98
N GLU A 248 19.94 0.71 10.38
CA GLU A 248 19.82 0.95 8.93
C GLU A 248 20.67 -0.05 8.13
N GLY A 249 21.93 -0.27 8.55
CA GLY A 249 22.84 -1.18 7.85
C GLY A 249 22.36 -2.64 7.85
N HIS A 250 21.75 -3.10 8.95
CA HIS A 250 21.16 -4.44 9.01
C HIS A 250 19.98 -4.58 8.03
N VAL A 251 19.05 -3.62 8.03
CA VAL A 251 17.90 -3.64 7.11
C VAL A 251 18.37 -3.56 5.65
N ARG A 252 19.37 -2.71 5.35
CA ARG A 252 19.95 -2.62 4.00
C ARG A 252 20.57 -3.95 3.56
N ALA A 253 21.28 -4.64 4.45
CA ALA A 253 21.87 -5.94 4.15
C ALA A 253 20.77 -6.99 3.81
N ILE A 254 19.67 -7.00 4.56
CA ILE A 254 18.51 -7.88 4.28
C ILE A 254 17.84 -7.51 2.95
N ILE A 255 17.63 -6.22 2.69
CA ILE A 255 17.07 -5.75 1.42
C ILE A 255 17.91 -6.23 0.24
N ASN A 256 19.23 -6.15 0.36
CA ASN A 256 20.15 -6.57 -0.71
C ASN A 256 20.11 -8.10 -1.00
N LEU A 257 19.54 -8.91 -0.10
CA LEU A 257 19.27 -10.33 -0.35
C LEU A 257 17.97 -10.55 -1.13
N THR A 258 17.02 -9.63 -1.04
CA THR A 258 15.65 -9.80 -1.55
C THR A 258 15.32 -8.89 -2.74
N GLN A 259 16.14 -7.89 -3.00
CA GLN A 259 15.93 -6.89 -4.05
C GLN A 259 16.99 -6.99 -5.16
N THR A 260 16.58 -6.66 -6.39
CA THR A 260 17.48 -6.62 -7.55
C THR A 260 18.66 -5.68 -7.34
N THR A 261 19.82 -6.04 -7.90
CA THR A 261 21.01 -5.17 -7.96
C THR A 261 20.93 -4.13 -9.10
N SER A 262 19.99 -4.31 -10.04
CA SER A 262 19.75 -3.42 -11.20
C SER A 262 18.44 -2.65 -11.01
N GLY A 263 18.39 -1.79 -9.99
CA GLY A 263 17.17 -1.03 -9.67
C GLY A 263 16.73 -0.14 -10.83
N SER A 264 15.44 -0.24 -11.19
CA SER A 264 14.82 0.59 -12.23
C SER A 264 14.77 2.06 -11.80
N TYR A 265 15.44 2.93 -12.54
CA TYR A 265 15.39 4.38 -12.28
C TYR A 265 14.04 5.01 -12.63
N LEU A 266 13.25 4.39 -13.50
CA LEU A 266 11.84 4.76 -13.71
C LEU A 266 11.03 4.57 -12.42
N LEU A 267 11.21 3.44 -11.74
CA LEU A 267 10.54 3.18 -10.47
C LEU A 267 11.06 4.09 -9.36
N LEU A 268 12.38 4.24 -9.25
CA LEU A 268 13.01 5.08 -8.23
C LEU A 268 12.61 6.56 -8.37
N SER A 269 12.63 7.11 -9.58
CA SER A 269 12.20 8.49 -9.83
C SER A 269 10.71 8.66 -9.60
N SER A 270 9.88 7.67 -9.95
CA SER A 270 8.44 7.72 -9.68
C SER A 270 8.12 7.78 -8.18
N LEU A 271 8.87 7.04 -7.35
CA LEU A 271 8.77 7.11 -5.89
C LEU A 271 9.12 8.50 -5.37
N ASP A 272 10.22 9.06 -5.83
CA ASP A 272 10.71 10.37 -5.40
C ASP A 272 9.76 11.51 -5.80
N ILE A 273 9.22 11.46 -7.03
CA ILE A 273 8.21 12.41 -7.51
C ILE A 273 6.90 12.28 -6.71
N ALA A 274 6.42 11.04 -6.50
CA ALA A 274 5.20 10.78 -5.76
C ALA A 274 5.33 11.21 -4.29
N ARG A 275 6.49 10.95 -3.64
CA ARG A 275 6.79 11.45 -2.30
C ARG A 275 6.71 12.98 -2.23
N LYS A 276 7.38 13.68 -3.16
CA LYS A 276 7.33 15.14 -3.25
C LYS A 276 5.89 15.64 -3.40
N TYR A 277 5.11 15.03 -4.30
CA TYR A 277 3.73 15.42 -4.55
C TYR A 277 2.85 15.31 -3.30
N TYR A 278 2.95 14.18 -2.58
CA TYR A 278 2.21 14.00 -1.34
C TYR A 278 2.73 14.85 -0.18
N ALA A 279 4.04 15.04 -0.06
CA ALA A 279 4.62 15.87 1.00
C ALA A 279 4.23 17.36 0.85
N THR A 280 3.95 17.83 -0.38
CA THR A 280 3.61 19.22 -0.65
C THR A 280 2.12 19.50 -0.81
N GLN A 281 1.32 18.50 -1.22
CA GLN A 281 -0.10 18.67 -1.55
C GLN A 281 -1.00 17.59 -0.95
N GLY A 282 -0.44 16.64 -0.19
CA GLY A 282 -1.16 15.44 0.26
C GLY A 282 -2.39 15.73 1.10
N ARG A 283 -2.38 16.79 1.89
CA ARG A 283 -3.53 17.22 2.70
C ARG A 283 -4.77 17.53 1.84
N GLU A 284 -4.61 18.35 0.82
CA GLU A 284 -5.68 18.73 -0.10
C GLU A 284 -6.11 17.55 -0.96
N LEU A 285 -5.14 16.76 -1.45
CA LEU A 285 -5.41 15.57 -2.25
C LEU A 285 -6.24 14.55 -1.47
N CYS A 286 -5.85 14.22 -0.26
CA CYS A 286 -6.58 13.28 0.60
C CYS A 286 -7.99 13.79 0.96
N ALA A 287 -8.13 15.07 1.26
CA ALA A 287 -9.43 15.67 1.54
C ALA A 287 -10.39 15.57 0.33
N GLN A 288 -9.86 15.79 -0.88
CA GLN A 288 -10.64 15.63 -2.11
C GLN A 288 -11.05 14.17 -2.34
N VAL A 289 -10.13 13.21 -2.14
CA VAL A 289 -10.43 11.77 -2.30
C VAL A 289 -11.52 11.34 -1.32
N VAL A 290 -11.44 11.71 -0.06
CA VAL A 290 -12.47 11.41 0.95
C VAL A 290 -13.82 11.99 0.54
N LYS A 291 -13.86 13.26 0.13
CA LYS A 291 -15.09 13.91 -0.35
C LYS A 291 -15.71 13.18 -1.55
N SER A 292 -14.89 12.77 -2.49
CA SER A 292 -15.33 12.02 -3.67
C SER A 292 -15.84 10.62 -3.31
N ALA A 293 -15.19 9.93 -2.40
CA ALA A 293 -15.62 8.61 -1.91
C ALA A 293 -16.93 8.70 -1.12
N GLU A 294 -17.10 9.70 -0.26
CA GLU A 294 -18.33 9.92 0.49
C GLU A 294 -19.52 10.26 -0.43
N TYR A 295 -19.27 11.06 -1.46
CA TYR A 295 -20.28 11.35 -2.48
C TYR A 295 -20.68 10.06 -3.22
N ALA A 296 -19.72 9.30 -3.73
CA ALA A 296 -19.99 8.04 -4.43
C ALA A 296 -20.82 7.09 -3.56
N ARG A 297 -20.44 6.94 -2.30
CA ARG A 297 -21.12 6.10 -1.30
C ARG A 297 -22.57 6.55 -1.09
N THR A 298 -22.78 7.84 -0.94
CA THR A 298 -24.10 8.42 -0.75
C THR A 298 -25.01 8.17 -1.96
N GLU A 299 -24.52 8.41 -3.18
CA GLU A 299 -25.30 8.21 -4.41
C GLU A 299 -25.59 6.73 -4.66
N ILE A 300 -24.62 5.84 -4.41
CA ILE A 300 -24.81 4.39 -4.54
C ILE A 300 -25.89 3.89 -3.56
N ASN A 301 -25.85 4.33 -2.30
CA ASN A 301 -26.84 3.94 -1.31
C ASN A 301 -28.25 4.45 -1.65
N LYS A 302 -28.37 5.61 -2.32
CA LYS A 302 -29.68 6.13 -2.83
C LYS A 302 -30.29 5.26 -3.92
N ILE A 303 -29.50 4.51 -4.70
CA ILE A 303 -30.03 3.55 -5.70
C ILE A 303 -30.90 2.49 -4.99
N GLY A 304 -30.55 2.15 -3.73
CA GLY A 304 -31.17 1.07 -2.97
C GLY A 304 -30.75 -0.32 -3.47
N GLY A 305 -30.76 -1.31 -2.58
CA GLY A 305 -30.29 -2.67 -2.87
C GLY A 305 -28.80 -2.85 -2.97
N TYR A 306 -28.02 -1.78 -2.94
CA TYR A 306 -26.60 -1.75 -2.67
C TYR A 306 -26.35 -1.23 -1.25
N TYR A 307 -25.26 -1.67 -0.64
CA TYR A 307 -24.81 -1.10 0.62
C TYR A 307 -23.33 -0.75 0.52
N ALA A 308 -23.05 0.51 0.25
CA ALA A 308 -21.71 1.07 0.29
C ALA A 308 -21.44 1.52 1.73
N TYR A 309 -20.68 0.69 2.46
CA TYR A 309 -20.41 0.88 3.90
C TYR A 309 -19.18 1.74 4.19
N SER A 310 -19.09 2.24 5.40
CA SER A 310 -18.02 3.11 5.88
C SER A 310 -17.82 2.99 7.40
N ASP A 311 -17.60 4.14 8.05
CA ASP A 311 -17.33 4.27 9.49
C ASP A 311 -18.50 3.95 10.41
N GLU A 312 -19.72 3.80 9.90
CA GLU A 312 -20.84 3.23 10.66
C GLU A 312 -20.60 1.77 11.11
N LEU A 313 -19.63 1.09 10.52
CA LEU A 313 -19.21 -0.24 10.96
C LEU A 313 -18.29 -0.22 12.19
N VAL A 314 -17.72 0.94 12.56
CA VAL A 314 -16.78 1.07 13.66
C VAL A 314 -17.44 0.63 14.97
N ASN A 315 -16.81 -0.33 15.65
CA ASN A 315 -17.31 -0.91 16.90
C ASN A 315 -16.37 -0.72 18.11
N GLY A 316 -15.20 -0.10 17.87
CA GLY A 316 -14.19 0.17 18.90
C GLY A 316 -13.30 -1.02 19.27
N ASP A 317 -13.47 -2.17 18.62
CA ASP A 317 -12.67 -3.40 18.83
C ASP A 317 -11.97 -3.85 17.53
N ASP A 318 -12.46 -4.86 16.85
CA ASP A 318 -11.91 -5.40 15.60
C ASP A 318 -12.21 -4.54 14.37
N ILE A 319 -13.08 -3.53 14.51
CA ILE A 319 -13.25 -2.39 13.59
C ILE A 319 -13.01 -1.11 14.41
N PHE A 320 -11.73 -0.80 14.65
CA PHE A 320 -11.39 0.37 15.46
C PHE A 320 -11.52 1.69 14.70
N ALA A 321 -11.18 1.68 13.41
CA ALA A 321 -11.36 2.81 12.50
C ALA A 321 -11.61 2.30 11.07
N PHE A 322 -12.05 3.20 10.19
CA PHE A 322 -12.33 2.89 8.79
C PHE A 322 -11.63 3.88 7.84
N ASP A 323 -10.98 3.35 6.81
CA ASP A 323 -10.40 4.14 5.73
C ASP A 323 -11.47 4.53 4.71
N LYS A 324 -11.94 5.76 4.79
CA LYS A 324 -13.02 6.31 3.95
C LYS A 324 -12.69 6.39 2.46
N THR A 325 -11.45 6.21 2.07
CA THR A 325 -11.05 6.16 0.65
C THR A 325 -11.36 4.82 -0.02
N LYS A 326 -11.68 3.79 0.77
CA LYS A 326 -12.13 2.49 0.25
C LYS A 326 -13.62 2.55 -0.04
N LEU A 327 -14.00 2.40 -1.30
CA LEU A 327 -15.38 2.33 -1.72
C LEU A 327 -15.78 0.85 -1.91
N SER A 328 -16.15 0.22 -0.81
CA SER A 328 -16.63 -1.16 -0.76
C SER A 328 -18.15 -1.18 -0.83
N ILE A 329 -18.72 -1.97 -1.75
CA ILE A 329 -20.13 -2.00 -2.08
C ILE A 329 -20.64 -3.43 -1.98
N TYR A 330 -21.49 -3.70 -1.01
CA TYR A 330 -22.20 -4.97 -0.91
C TYR A 330 -23.33 -5.04 -1.93
N THR A 331 -23.47 -6.18 -2.64
CA THR A 331 -24.33 -6.29 -3.83
C THR A 331 -25.41 -7.37 -3.71
N ARG A 332 -25.35 -8.22 -2.69
CA ARG A 332 -26.24 -9.39 -2.58
C ARG A 332 -27.72 -9.03 -2.47
N ASP A 333 -28.06 -7.84 -1.98
CA ASP A 333 -29.44 -7.42 -1.82
C ASP A 333 -30.12 -7.10 -3.17
N ILE A 334 -29.37 -6.96 -4.26
CA ILE A 334 -29.91 -6.94 -5.63
C ILE A 334 -29.93 -8.33 -6.29
N GLY A 335 -29.60 -9.39 -5.55
CA GLY A 335 -29.56 -10.76 -6.04
C GLY A 335 -28.36 -11.12 -6.92
N LEU A 336 -27.31 -10.29 -6.94
CA LEU A 336 -26.05 -10.53 -7.66
C LEU A 336 -24.88 -10.68 -6.70
N ALA A 337 -23.96 -11.58 -7.03
CA ALA A 337 -22.67 -11.66 -6.35
C ALA A 337 -21.78 -10.46 -6.74
N GLY A 338 -20.86 -10.06 -5.87
CA GLY A 338 -19.93 -8.97 -6.15
C GLY A 338 -19.10 -9.24 -7.40
N ILE A 339 -18.65 -10.48 -7.61
CA ILE A 339 -17.91 -10.86 -8.82
C ILE A 339 -18.77 -10.73 -10.11
N GLU A 340 -20.08 -11.01 -10.05
CA GLU A 340 -20.97 -10.80 -11.20
C GLU A 340 -21.08 -9.30 -11.53
N VAL A 341 -21.25 -8.45 -10.51
CA VAL A 341 -21.27 -6.99 -10.70
C VAL A 341 -19.93 -6.48 -11.25
N TYR A 342 -18.81 -7.00 -10.74
CA TYR A 342 -17.48 -6.70 -11.24
C TYR A 342 -17.33 -7.02 -12.73
N ASP A 343 -17.73 -8.23 -13.15
CA ASP A 343 -17.65 -8.65 -14.55
C ASP A 343 -18.58 -7.80 -15.45
N ILE A 344 -19.81 -7.53 -15.03
CA ILE A 344 -20.74 -6.69 -15.78
C ILE A 344 -20.20 -5.26 -15.94
N LEU A 345 -19.63 -4.66 -14.88
CA LEU A 345 -19.03 -3.33 -14.95
C LEU A 345 -17.88 -3.29 -15.97
N ARG A 346 -17.01 -4.31 -15.98
CA ARG A 346 -15.90 -4.40 -16.93
C ARG A 346 -16.40 -4.62 -18.36
N ASP A 347 -17.26 -5.62 -18.57
CA ASP A 347 -17.58 -6.13 -19.91
C ASP A 347 -18.66 -5.29 -20.63
N SER A 348 -19.53 -4.62 -19.88
CA SER A 348 -20.66 -3.86 -20.46
C SER A 348 -20.56 -2.35 -20.27
N TYR A 349 -19.74 -1.87 -19.34
CA TYR A 349 -19.64 -0.44 -19.03
C TYR A 349 -18.20 0.11 -19.11
N ASP A 350 -17.19 -0.72 -19.44
CA ASP A 350 -15.77 -0.37 -19.47
C ASP A 350 -15.31 0.26 -18.14
N ILE A 351 -15.76 -0.28 -17.00
CA ILE A 351 -15.41 0.16 -15.66
C ILE A 351 -14.64 -0.97 -14.98
N GLN A 352 -13.34 -0.75 -14.74
CA GLN A 352 -12.50 -1.71 -14.04
C GLN A 352 -12.50 -1.42 -12.55
N MET A 353 -13.06 -2.32 -11.76
CA MET A 353 -12.99 -2.29 -10.31
C MET A 353 -11.71 -2.99 -9.82
N GLU A 354 -11.33 -2.77 -8.58
CA GLU A 354 -10.16 -3.42 -7.97
C GLU A 354 -10.41 -4.91 -7.67
N LEU A 355 -11.57 -5.21 -7.10
CA LEU A 355 -11.91 -6.55 -6.63
C LEU A 355 -13.41 -6.78 -6.74
N GLY A 356 -13.79 -8.03 -7.08
CA GLY A 356 -15.12 -8.59 -6.86
C GLY A 356 -15.00 -9.87 -6.07
N ASP A 357 -15.73 -10.00 -4.97
CA ASP A 357 -15.86 -11.24 -4.20
C ASP A 357 -17.30 -11.76 -4.21
N ILE A 358 -17.66 -12.68 -3.32
CA ILE A 358 -19.00 -13.26 -3.25
C ILE A 358 -20.07 -12.21 -2.91
N GLY A 359 -19.75 -11.26 -2.03
CA GLY A 359 -20.70 -10.27 -1.50
C GLY A 359 -20.45 -8.84 -1.97
N ASN A 360 -19.23 -8.52 -2.38
CA ASN A 360 -18.78 -7.14 -2.52
C ASN A 360 -18.08 -6.88 -3.84
N VAL A 361 -18.17 -5.64 -4.31
CA VAL A 361 -17.29 -5.07 -5.31
C VAL A 361 -16.58 -3.86 -4.70
N LEU A 362 -15.28 -3.72 -4.96
CA LEU A 362 -14.42 -2.72 -4.32
C LEU A 362 -13.75 -1.82 -5.35
N ALA A 363 -13.78 -0.51 -5.09
CA ALA A 363 -12.92 0.49 -5.72
C ALA A 363 -11.95 1.08 -4.70
N ILE A 364 -10.70 1.30 -5.11
CA ILE A 364 -9.70 2.06 -4.37
C ILE A 364 -9.68 3.47 -4.92
N MET A 365 -10.18 4.42 -4.11
CA MET A 365 -10.21 5.82 -4.52
C MET A 365 -8.85 6.48 -4.33
N SER A 366 -8.44 7.30 -5.31
CA SER A 366 -7.15 7.97 -5.35
C SER A 366 -7.27 9.39 -5.97
N PRO A 367 -6.24 10.23 -5.91
CA PRO A 367 -6.29 11.57 -6.52
C PRO A 367 -6.51 11.58 -8.04
N GLY A 368 -6.34 10.44 -8.71
CA GLY A 368 -6.58 10.31 -10.15
C GLY A 368 -8.06 10.18 -10.54
N ASP A 369 -8.95 9.91 -9.58
CA ASP A 369 -10.36 9.68 -9.84
C ASP A 369 -11.08 11.00 -10.09
N ARG A 370 -11.65 11.14 -11.29
CA ARG A 370 -12.36 12.34 -11.70
C ARG A 370 -13.85 12.22 -11.38
N TRP A 371 -14.48 13.32 -11.10
CA TRP A 371 -15.90 13.39 -10.80
C TRP A 371 -16.77 12.69 -11.83
N LYS A 372 -16.53 12.90 -13.12
CA LYS A 372 -17.26 12.24 -14.20
C LYS A 372 -17.14 10.71 -14.22
N ASP A 373 -16.01 10.18 -13.73
CA ASP A 373 -15.78 8.74 -13.68
C ASP A 373 -16.60 8.11 -12.53
N ILE A 374 -16.74 8.85 -11.42
CA ILE A 374 -17.60 8.48 -10.29
C ILE A 374 -19.07 8.47 -10.72
N GLU A 375 -19.53 9.52 -11.41
CA GLU A 375 -20.90 9.59 -11.96
C GLU A 375 -21.19 8.43 -12.93
N ARG A 376 -20.22 8.06 -13.74
CA ARG A 376 -20.32 6.90 -14.63
C ARG A 376 -20.49 5.60 -13.85
N LEU A 377 -19.75 5.39 -12.77
CA LEU A 377 -19.90 4.23 -11.89
C LEU A 377 -21.29 4.19 -11.25
N VAL A 378 -21.77 5.29 -10.68
CA VAL A 378 -23.09 5.39 -10.05
C VAL A 378 -24.20 5.08 -11.07
N SER A 379 -24.12 5.66 -12.27
CA SER A 379 -25.07 5.41 -13.36
C SER A 379 -25.07 3.95 -13.81
N ALA A 380 -23.88 3.34 -13.96
CA ALA A 380 -23.74 1.94 -14.32
C ALA A 380 -24.37 1.02 -13.26
N LEU A 381 -24.11 1.25 -11.97
CA LEU A 381 -24.69 0.47 -10.88
C LEU A 381 -26.22 0.58 -10.85
N SER A 382 -26.77 1.78 -11.11
CA SER A 382 -28.21 1.98 -11.21
C SER A 382 -28.80 1.17 -12.37
N GLU A 383 -28.16 1.17 -13.54
CA GLU A 383 -28.61 0.39 -14.69
C GLU A 383 -28.44 -1.12 -14.47
N ILE A 384 -27.37 -1.58 -13.85
CA ILE A 384 -27.18 -2.99 -13.49
C ILE A 384 -28.34 -3.48 -12.62
N LYS A 385 -28.69 -2.73 -11.57
CA LYS A 385 -29.86 -3.09 -10.75
C LYS A 385 -31.14 -3.19 -11.57
N ARG A 386 -31.39 -2.22 -12.44
CA ARG A 386 -32.59 -2.20 -13.27
C ARG A 386 -32.67 -3.38 -14.26
N ARG A 387 -31.52 -3.80 -14.83
CA ARG A 387 -31.47 -4.83 -15.90
C ARG A 387 -31.34 -6.24 -15.37
N PHE A 388 -30.57 -6.42 -14.32
CA PHE A 388 -30.10 -7.72 -13.81
C PHE A 388 -30.52 -7.98 -12.36
N GLY A 389 -30.96 -6.95 -11.64
CA GLY A 389 -31.38 -7.10 -10.25
C GLY A 389 -32.57 -8.07 -10.16
N LYS A 390 -32.44 -9.02 -9.23
CA LYS A 390 -33.52 -9.93 -8.85
C LYS A 390 -34.08 -9.42 -7.54
N GLU A 391 -35.40 -9.36 -7.38
CA GLU A 391 -35.96 -9.16 -6.06
C GLU A 391 -35.43 -10.27 -5.16
N SER A 392 -34.83 -9.89 -4.03
CA SER A 392 -34.40 -10.87 -3.05
C SER A 392 -35.64 -11.66 -2.64
N ALA A 393 -35.74 -12.93 -3.05
CA ALA A 393 -36.69 -13.83 -2.48
C ALA A 393 -36.46 -13.80 -0.97
N GLY A 394 -37.43 -13.26 -0.24
CA GLY A 394 -37.32 -13.09 1.20
C GLY A 394 -36.81 -14.40 1.83
N HIS A 395 -35.69 -14.32 2.51
CA HIS A 395 -35.24 -15.45 3.31
C HIS A 395 -36.26 -15.63 4.44
N VAL A 396 -37.06 -16.68 4.30
CA VAL A 396 -37.86 -17.27 5.38
C VAL A 396 -36.91 -17.87 6.42
#